data_23f2ef26dcf6841c406ec94c84df6b15
#
_entry.id   23f2ef26dcf6841c406ec94c84df6b15
#
_cell.length_a   1.000
_cell.length_b   1.000
_cell.length_c   1.000
_cell.angle_alpha   90.00
_cell.angle_beta   90.00
_cell.angle_gamma   90.00
#
_symmetry.space_group_name_H-M   'P 1'
#
loop_
_entity.id
_entity.type
_entity.pdbx_description
1 polymer ?
#
loop_
_entity_poly.entity_id
_entity_poly.type
_entity_poly.pdbx_seq_one_letter_code
_entity_poly.pdbx_strand_id
1 'polypeptide(L)'
;MSYFLGTNSNSISMLFSGMSGNAGNLTGNMISDYYSIRNGSYKKLLTSYYNKLNAADDKTNSNKTSASTNISIDSNAQLSQISSVSSKLQESSTNLLAKGSTSLFKTSEVKDENGNVTKEYDMDKIYKGVKEFVDNYNSVLSKASTSKVNSISKAVANMASSGRVNSNLLKSVGITVNDNNTLSVDEKKLKEADVSTLKTLFNTSGSYGYYIGTKASEINATAKFEASKTNTYTRTGSYSSYVSTGNLYNSFY
;
A
#
# COMPACT_ATOMS: atom_id res chain seq x y z
N MET A 1 -29.31 12.48 40.96
CA MET A 1 -28.56 11.21 41.05
C MET A 1 -27.37 11.34 40.12
N SER A 2 -26.18 11.47 40.72
CA SER A 2 -24.92 11.69 40.01
C SER A 2 -24.15 10.37 40.02
N TYR A 3 -23.89 9.77 38.85
CA TYR A 3 -23.06 8.58 38.75
C TYR A 3 -21.59 8.98 38.54
N PHE A 4 -20.80 8.77 39.57
CA PHE A 4 -19.36 8.94 39.57
C PHE A 4 -18.72 7.68 38.96
N LEU A 5 -18.13 7.76 37.77
CA LEU A 5 -17.31 6.68 37.18
C LEU A 5 -15.91 6.77 37.80
N GLY A 6 -15.64 5.90 38.76
CA GLY A 6 -14.31 5.71 39.31
C GLY A 6 -13.39 5.03 38.30
N THR A 7 -12.41 5.75 37.79
CA THR A 7 -11.30 5.19 37.02
C THR A 7 -10.36 4.45 37.95
N ASN A 8 -10.23 3.16 37.74
CA ASN A 8 -9.41 2.25 38.54
C ASN A 8 -7.91 2.50 38.26
N SER A 9 -7.26 3.26 39.10
CA SER A 9 -5.81 3.64 39.01
C SER A 9 -4.86 2.48 39.29
N ASN A 10 -5.33 1.28 39.58
CA ASN A 10 -4.51 0.15 39.99
C ASN A 10 -3.88 -0.66 38.84
N SER A 11 -4.30 -0.46 37.62
CA SER A 11 -3.79 -1.25 36.48
C SER A 11 -2.42 -0.79 35.97
N ILE A 12 -2.02 0.44 36.26
CA ILE A 12 -0.71 1.00 35.81
C ILE A 12 0.37 0.71 36.84
N SER A 13 0.03 0.62 38.14
CA SER A 13 0.99 0.33 39.20
C SER A 13 1.55 -1.08 39.13
N MET A 14 0.81 -2.06 38.60
CA MET A 14 1.29 -3.45 38.49
C MET A 14 2.37 -3.65 37.42
N LEU A 15 2.43 -2.77 36.40
CA LEU A 15 3.45 -2.87 35.34
C LEU A 15 4.86 -2.47 35.86
N PHE A 16 4.93 -1.70 36.92
CA PHE A 16 6.20 -1.17 37.46
C PHE A 16 6.57 -1.69 38.86
N SER A 17 5.69 -2.45 39.51
CA SER A 17 5.93 -2.94 40.88
C SER A 17 6.95 -4.10 40.98
N GLY A 18 7.35 -4.67 39.84
CA GLY A 18 8.35 -5.75 39.79
C GLY A 18 9.81 -5.25 39.82
N MET A 19 10.08 -3.94 39.89
CA MET A 19 11.41 -3.36 39.73
C MET A 19 11.84 -2.44 40.89
N SER A 20 11.13 -2.46 42.01
CA SER A 20 11.52 -1.63 43.17
C SER A 20 11.56 -2.40 44.48
N GLY A 21 12.73 -2.82 44.88
CA GLY A 21 13.08 -2.93 46.28
C GLY A 21 13.59 -1.55 46.75
N ASN A 22 12.75 -0.76 47.29
CA ASN A 22 12.87 0.23 48.36
C ASN A 22 11.96 1.45 48.15
N ALA A 23 10.99 1.59 49.03
CA ALA A 23 10.06 2.71 49.04
C ALA A 23 10.73 3.96 49.61
N GLY A 24 10.94 4.97 48.79
CA GLY A 24 11.39 6.29 49.21
C GLY A 24 11.48 7.26 48.04
N ASN A 25 10.50 8.16 47.97
CA ASN A 25 10.54 9.38 47.17
C ASN A 25 10.06 9.32 45.71
N LEU A 26 8.74 9.42 45.52
CA LEU A 26 8.04 9.38 44.19
C LEU A 26 8.22 10.63 43.33
N THR A 27 8.77 11.72 43.80
CA THR A 27 8.96 12.97 43.06
C THR A 27 10.34 13.11 42.40
N GLY A 28 11.32 12.31 42.82
CA GLY A 28 12.68 12.30 42.25
C GLY A 28 12.78 11.48 40.95
N ASN A 29 11.90 10.50 40.74
CA ASN A 29 12.06 9.52 39.66
C ASN A 29 11.57 10.03 38.30
N MET A 30 10.53 10.86 38.23
CA MET A 30 10.03 11.36 36.94
C MET A 30 11.04 12.24 36.18
N ILE A 31 11.82 13.05 36.91
CA ILE A 31 12.85 13.89 36.30
C ILE A 31 14.06 13.03 35.91
N SER A 32 14.42 12.05 36.72
CA SER A 32 15.46 11.09 36.41
C SER A 32 15.15 10.23 35.21
N ASP A 33 13.90 9.79 35.08
CA ASP A 33 13.42 9.00 33.92
C ASP A 33 13.39 9.84 32.63
N TYR A 34 12.99 11.11 32.72
CA TYR A 34 13.06 12.02 31.57
C TYR A 34 14.51 12.25 31.13
N TYR A 35 15.45 12.43 32.06
CA TYR A 35 16.89 12.58 31.74
C TYR A 35 17.48 11.26 31.23
N SER A 36 17.05 10.11 31.70
CA SER A 36 17.52 8.80 31.23
C SER A 36 17.04 8.49 29.82
N ILE A 37 15.82 8.89 29.45
CA ILE A 37 15.29 8.80 28.10
C ILE A 37 16.07 9.72 27.15
N ARG A 38 16.29 10.97 27.56
CA ARG A 38 17.05 11.99 26.82
C ARG A 38 18.51 11.63 26.61
N ASN A 39 19.16 10.97 27.59
CA ASN A 39 20.57 10.59 27.55
C ASN A 39 20.84 9.19 26.99
N GLY A 40 19.86 8.54 26.42
CA GLY A 40 20.00 7.23 25.77
C GLY A 40 20.12 6.04 26.74
N SER A 41 19.90 6.25 28.05
CA SER A 41 19.91 5.17 29.07
C SER A 41 18.74 4.19 28.83
N TYR A 42 17.62 4.67 28.30
CA TYR A 42 16.50 3.84 27.86
C TYR A 42 16.92 2.83 26.76
N LYS A 43 17.81 3.25 25.87
CA LYS A 43 18.37 2.35 24.84
C LYS A 43 19.23 1.25 25.49
N LYS A 44 20.00 1.55 26.48
CA LYS A 44 20.81 0.56 27.26
C LYS A 44 19.90 -0.42 28.00
N LEU A 45 18.81 0.06 28.60
CA LEU A 45 17.81 -0.78 29.26
C LEU A 45 17.11 -1.71 28.30
N LEU A 46 16.68 -1.19 27.17
CA LEU A 46 16.02 -1.97 26.10
C LEU A 46 16.97 -3.04 25.55
N THR A 47 18.22 -2.68 25.28
CA THR A 47 19.25 -3.63 24.82
C THR A 47 19.54 -4.71 25.89
N SER A 48 19.61 -4.33 27.16
CA SER A 48 19.80 -5.27 28.27
C SER A 48 18.59 -6.20 28.46
N TYR A 49 17.37 -5.70 28.25
CA TYR A 49 16.14 -6.48 28.28
C TYR A 49 16.11 -7.52 27.18
N TYR A 50 16.39 -7.11 25.93
CA TYR A 50 16.46 -8.05 24.80
C TYR A 50 17.62 -9.05 24.92
N ASN A 51 18.77 -8.64 25.46
CA ASN A 51 19.86 -9.56 25.75
C ASN A 51 19.49 -10.58 26.84
N LYS A 52 18.68 -10.18 27.82
CA LYS A 52 18.21 -11.07 28.88
C LYS A 52 17.13 -12.05 28.41
N LEU A 53 16.25 -11.63 27.49
CA LEU A 53 15.31 -12.52 26.81
C LEU A 53 16.04 -13.55 25.96
N ASN A 54 17.06 -13.13 25.21
CA ASN A 54 17.87 -14.02 24.38
C ASN A 54 18.75 -14.97 25.24
N ALA A 55 19.13 -14.57 26.45
CA ALA A 55 19.89 -15.44 27.39
C ALA A 55 19.00 -16.42 28.16
N ALA A 56 17.70 -16.21 28.23
CA ALA A 56 16.76 -17.13 28.88
C ALA A 56 16.40 -18.34 27.98
N ASP A 57 16.53 -18.19 26.65
CA ASP A 57 16.33 -19.26 25.67
C ASP A 57 17.57 -20.16 25.47
N ASP A 58 18.72 -19.84 26.08
CA ASP A 58 20.03 -20.47 25.82
C ASP A 58 20.34 -21.67 26.73
N LYS A 59 19.33 -22.30 27.36
CA LYS A 59 19.56 -23.52 28.18
C LYS A 59 19.24 -24.84 27.47
N THR A 60 18.97 -24.84 26.17
CA THR A 60 18.89 -26.06 25.40
C THR A 60 19.50 -25.88 24.02
N ASN A 61 20.67 -26.49 23.88
CA ASN A 61 21.35 -26.88 22.64
C ASN A 61 22.24 -25.85 21.94
N SER A 62 23.54 -26.08 22.12
CA SER A 62 24.64 -25.47 21.40
C SER A 62 24.60 -25.81 19.90
N ASN A 63 24.09 -24.87 19.10
CA ASN A 63 24.54 -24.62 17.74
C ASN A 63 24.28 -23.13 17.45
N LYS A 64 25.33 -22.32 17.60
CA LYS A 64 25.31 -20.91 17.25
C LYS A 64 25.14 -20.75 15.76
N THR A 65 23.90 -20.70 15.33
CA THR A 65 23.55 -19.89 14.16
C THR A 65 22.91 -18.64 14.73
N SER A 66 23.54 -17.49 14.54
CA SER A 66 22.95 -16.19 14.87
C SER A 66 21.58 -16.17 14.22
N ALA A 67 20.53 -16.41 14.99
CA ALA A 67 19.17 -16.14 14.60
C ALA A 67 19.02 -14.61 14.54
N SER A 68 19.56 -14.03 13.46
CA SER A 68 18.98 -12.86 12.88
C SER A 68 17.53 -13.25 12.67
N THR A 69 16.61 -12.66 13.43
CA THR A 69 15.20 -12.61 13.05
C THR A 69 15.21 -11.86 11.73
N ASN A 70 15.49 -12.60 10.65
CA ASN A 70 15.22 -12.17 9.30
C ASN A 70 13.70 -12.13 9.19
N ILE A 71 13.09 -11.10 9.75
CA ILE A 71 11.82 -10.63 9.23
C ILE A 71 12.15 -10.32 7.78
N SER A 72 11.79 -11.24 6.93
CA SER A 72 12.05 -11.19 5.50
C SER A 72 11.20 -10.05 4.93
N ILE A 73 11.72 -8.85 5.05
CA ILE A 73 11.11 -7.61 4.53
C ILE A 73 11.50 -7.51 3.06
N ASP A 74 10.61 -7.00 2.23
CA ASP A 74 10.93 -6.67 0.86
C ASP A 74 12.11 -5.69 0.81
N SER A 75 13.02 -5.89 -0.14
CA SER A 75 14.14 -4.96 -0.31
C SER A 75 13.65 -3.59 -0.77
N ASN A 76 14.42 -2.52 -0.49
CA ASN A 76 14.11 -1.18 -0.99
C ASN A 76 13.96 -1.13 -2.51
N ALA A 77 14.77 -1.88 -3.24
CA ALA A 77 14.66 -1.99 -4.69
C ALA A 77 13.33 -2.61 -5.12
N GLN A 78 12.88 -3.66 -4.41
CA GLN A 78 11.59 -4.30 -4.67
C GLN A 78 10.43 -3.37 -4.31
N LEU A 79 10.46 -2.71 -3.16
CA LEU A 79 9.43 -1.74 -2.75
C LEU A 79 9.36 -0.55 -3.71
N SER A 80 10.50 -0.07 -4.20
CA SER A 80 10.57 0.99 -5.22
C SER A 80 9.93 0.55 -6.55
N GLN A 81 10.19 -0.69 -6.99
CA GLN A 81 9.56 -1.24 -8.19
C GLN A 81 8.05 -1.38 -8.00
N ILE A 82 7.59 -1.91 -6.86
CA ILE A 82 6.16 -2.04 -6.53
C ILE A 82 5.49 -0.66 -6.53
N SER A 83 6.11 0.33 -5.89
CA SER A 83 5.62 1.71 -5.89
C SER A 83 5.48 2.27 -7.31
N SER A 84 6.50 2.10 -8.15
CA SER A 84 6.51 2.59 -9.52
C SER A 84 5.40 1.98 -10.37
N VAL A 85 5.25 0.64 -10.39
CA VAL A 85 4.21 -0.01 -11.20
C VAL A 85 2.81 0.31 -10.66
N SER A 86 2.64 0.45 -9.36
CA SER A 86 1.36 0.82 -8.75
C SER A 86 0.97 2.27 -9.05
N SER A 87 1.95 3.19 -9.10
CA SER A 87 1.72 4.57 -9.54
C SER A 87 1.22 4.63 -10.99
N LYS A 88 1.83 3.84 -11.90
CA LYS A 88 1.40 3.76 -13.30
C LYS A 88 -0.03 3.19 -13.44
N LEU A 89 -0.37 2.17 -12.65
CA LEU A 89 -1.73 1.63 -12.63
C LEU A 89 -2.74 2.65 -12.10
N GLN A 90 -2.39 3.39 -11.06
CA GLN A 90 -3.23 4.48 -10.55
C GLN A 90 -3.44 5.55 -11.61
N GLU A 91 -2.39 5.95 -12.33
CA GLU A 91 -2.45 6.94 -13.41
C GLU A 91 -3.34 6.48 -14.57
N SER A 92 -3.12 5.27 -15.10
CA SER A 92 -3.97 4.72 -16.17
C SER A 92 -5.44 4.58 -15.75
N SER A 93 -5.70 4.22 -14.49
CA SER A 93 -7.04 4.23 -13.89
C SER A 93 -7.65 5.63 -13.88
N THR A 94 -6.89 6.64 -13.47
CA THR A 94 -7.33 8.04 -13.44
C THR A 94 -7.63 8.56 -14.83
N ASN A 95 -6.83 8.19 -15.83
CA ASN A 95 -7.06 8.55 -17.24
C ASN A 95 -8.37 7.98 -17.76
N LEU A 96 -8.69 6.73 -17.41
CA LEU A 96 -9.97 6.12 -17.77
C LEU A 96 -11.18 6.77 -17.07
N LEU A 97 -10.98 7.26 -15.83
CA LEU A 97 -12.01 7.94 -15.04
C LEU A 97 -12.22 9.40 -15.47
N ALA A 98 -11.31 9.97 -16.24
CA ALA A 98 -11.35 11.38 -16.62
C ALA A 98 -12.67 11.76 -17.29
N LYS A 99 -13.16 12.97 -17.00
CA LYS A 99 -14.42 13.52 -17.49
C LYS A 99 -14.17 14.78 -18.35
N GLY A 100 -15.20 15.19 -19.06
CA GLY A 100 -15.17 16.41 -19.87
C GLY A 100 -14.19 16.33 -21.05
N SER A 101 -13.41 17.38 -21.28
CA SER A 101 -12.51 17.51 -22.42
C SER A 101 -11.38 16.49 -22.43
N THR A 102 -10.93 16.01 -21.28
CA THR A 102 -9.86 15.03 -21.12
C THR A 102 -10.35 13.58 -21.16
N SER A 103 -11.66 13.35 -21.18
CA SER A 103 -12.23 12.01 -21.19
C SER A 103 -11.86 11.22 -22.44
N LEU A 104 -11.40 9.99 -22.27
CA LEU A 104 -11.25 9.03 -23.37
C LEU A 104 -12.61 8.64 -23.99
N PHE A 105 -13.69 8.78 -23.21
CA PHE A 105 -15.06 8.44 -23.60
C PHE A 105 -15.84 9.66 -24.11
N LYS A 106 -15.16 10.69 -24.58
CA LYS A 106 -15.81 11.80 -25.27
C LYS A 106 -16.14 11.42 -26.71
N THR A 107 -17.23 11.96 -27.24
CA THR A 107 -17.57 11.87 -28.66
C THR A 107 -16.90 13.00 -29.43
N SER A 108 -16.52 12.74 -30.66
CA SER A 108 -16.14 13.73 -31.66
C SER A 108 -17.18 13.78 -32.75
N GLU A 109 -17.36 14.96 -33.37
CA GLU A 109 -18.23 15.11 -34.53
C GLU A 109 -17.48 14.63 -35.78
N VAL A 110 -18.09 13.66 -36.50
CA VAL A 110 -17.61 13.17 -37.77
C VAL A 110 -18.64 13.53 -38.81
N LYS A 111 -18.20 14.11 -39.95
CA LYS A 111 -19.08 14.40 -41.10
C LYS A 111 -18.96 13.27 -42.10
N ASP A 112 -20.12 12.75 -42.52
CA ASP A 112 -20.20 11.79 -43.62
C ASP A 112 -20.01 12.48 -44.96
N GLU A 113 -19.93 11.68 -46.03
CA GLU A 113 -19.79 12.18 -47.43
C GLU A 113 -20.96 13.06 -47.86
N ASN A 114 -22.11 12.96 -47.20
CA ASN A 114 -23.32 13.73 -47.45
C ASN A 114 -23.43 15.00 -46.59
N GLY A 115 -22.40 15.28 -45.73
CA GLY A 115 -22.34 16.45 -44.84
C GLY A 115 -23.15 16.28 -43.56
N ASN A 116 -23.70 15.10 -43.27
CA ASN A 116 -24.38 14.83 -41.97
C ASN A 116 -23.36 14.70 -40.85
N VAL A 117 -23.65 15.31 -39.72
CA VAL A 117 -22.79 15.25 -38.55
C VAL A 117 -23.27 14.13 -37.63
N THR A 118 -22.39 13.14 -37.41
CA THR A 118 -22.58 12.09 -36.43
C THR A 118 -21.62 12.25 -35.26
N LYS A 119 -22.01 11.78 -34.05
CA LYS A 119 -21.14 11.77 -32.87
C LYS A 119 -20.61 10.37 -32.68
N GLU A 120 -19.31 10.22 -32.81
CA GLU A 120 -18.64 8.93 -32.71
C GLU A 120 -17.60 8.93 -31.58
N TYR A 121 -17.38 7.75 -30.96
CA TYR A 121 -16.33 7.54 -30.01
C TYR A 121 -15.04 7.13 -30.72
N ASP A 122 -13.91 7.65 -30.24
CA ASP A 122 -12.60 7.22 -30.71
C ASP A 122 -12.22 5.89 -30.02
N MET A 123 -12.64 4.78 -30.64
CA MET A 123 -12.42 3.43 -30.10
C MET A 123 -10.94 3.08 -30.06
N ASP A 124 -10.08 3.67 -30.88
CA ASP A 124 -8.63 3.47 -30.85
C ASP A 124 -8.02 4.07 -29.58
N LYS A 125 -8.46 5.26 -29.19
CA LYS A 125 -8.03 5.88 -27.93
C LYS A 125 -8.54 5.13 -26.71
N ILE A 126 -9.79 4.69 -26.76
CA ILE A 126 -10.38 3.88 -25.67
C ILE A 126 -9.59 2.57 -25.53
N TYR A 127 -9.33 1.87 -26.64
CA TYR A 127 -8.53 0.65 -26.65
C TYR A 127 -7.14 0.86 -26.05
N LYS A 128 -6.42 1.90 -26.48
CA LYS A 128 -5.09 2.23 -25.96
C LYS A 128 -5.10 2.47 -24.44
N GLY A 129 -6.07 3.24 -23.96
CA GLY A 129 -6.21 3.51 -22.52
C GLY A 129 -6.55 2.26 -21.71
N VAL A 130 -7.44 1.40 -22.20
CA VAL A 130 -7.79 0.14 -21.54
C VAL A 130 -6.62 -0.84 -21.59
N LYS A 131 -5.91 -0.92 -22.71
CA LYS A 131 -4.72 -1.77 -22.86
C LYS A 131 -3.62 -1.34 -21.86
N GLU A 132 -3.34 -0.05 -21.75
CA GLU A 132 -2.38 0.49 -20.79
C GLU A 132 -2.77 0.13 -19.35
N PHE A 133 -4.05 0.27 -19.00
CA PHE A 133 -4.56 -0.15 -17.70
C PHE A 133 -4.33 -1.65 -17.45
N VAL A 134 -4.61 -2.51 -18.43
CA VAL A 134 -4.41 -3.97 -18.31
C VAL A 134 -2.93 -4.32 -18.17
N ASP A 135 -2.06 -3.70 -18.95
CA ASP A 135 -0.61 -3.93 -18.88
C ASP A 135 -0.05 -3.51 -17.51
N ASN A 136 -0.51 -2.36 -16.97
CA ASN A 136 -0.13 -1.88 -15.64
C ASN A 136 -0.71 -2.75 -14.52
N TYR A 137 -1.95 -3.23 -14.65
CA TYR A 137 -2.56 -4.20 -13.73
C TYR A 137 -1.71 -5.47 -13.64
N ASN A 138 -1.33 -6.05 -14.78
CA ASN A 138 -0.50 -7.24 -14.84
C ASN A 138 0.89 -7.00 -14.24
N SER A 139 1.44 -5.80 -14.44
CA SER A 139 2.71 -5.40 -13.85
C SER A 139 2.66 -5.36 -12.32
N VAL A 140 1.58 -4.83 -11.75
CA VAL A 140 1.37 -4.83 -10.29
C VAL A 140 1.24 -6.28 -9.79
N LEU A 141 0.43 -7.11 -10.43
CA LEU A 141 0.32 -8.53 -10.07
C LEU A 141 1.69 -9.21 -10.06
N SER A 142 2.48 -9.03 -11.12
CA SER A 142 3.80 -9.64 -11.26
C SER A 142 4.79 -9.20 -10.17
N LYS A 143 4.79 -7.92 -9.81
CA LYS A 143 5.80 -7.35 -8.90
C LYS A 143 5.38 -7.40 -7.43
N ALA A 144 4.08 -7.28 -7.14
CA ALA A 144 3.59 -7.13 -5.78
C ALA A 144 2.99 -8.42 -5.18
N SER A 145 2.70 -9.47 -5.99
CA SER A 145 2.15 -10.74 -5.50
C SER A 145 3.11 -11.51 -4.57
N THR A 146 4.41 -11.30 -4.73
CA THR A 146 5.46 -11.93 -3.92
C THR A 146 5.92 -11.05 -2.74
N SER A 147 5.28 -9.90 -2.55
CA SER A 147 5.58 -8.99 -1.45
C SER A 147 5.36 -9.68 -0.10
N LYS A 148 6.30 -9.47 0.81
CA LYS A 148 6.24 -9.93 2.20
C LYS A 148 5.50 -8.94 3.11
N VAL A 149 5.18 -7.76 2.58
CA VAL A 149 4.35 -6.78 3.26
C VAL A 149 2.89 -7.21 3.16
N ASN A 150 2.31 -7.63 4.27
CA ASN A 150 0.97 -8.22 4.33
C ASN A 150 -0.14 -7.32 3.76
N SER A 151 -0.05 -6.00 3.96
CA SER A 151 -1.01 -5.04 3.38
C SER A 151 -0.91 -4.97 1.85
N ILE A 152 0.30 -5.06 1.27
CA ILE A 152 0.50 -5.10 -0.18
C ILE A 152 -0.09 -6.40 -0.75
N SER A 153 0.29 -7.56 -0.21
CA SER A 153 -0.23 -8.86 -0.69
C SER A 153 -1.75 -8.96 -0.55
N LYS A 154 -2.33 -8.42 0.52
CA LYS A 154 -3.78 -8.32 0.68
C LYS A 154 -4.45 -7.44 -0.37
N ALA A 155 -3.87 -6.27 -0.67
CA ALA A 155 -4.40 -5.37 -1.69
C ALA A 155 -4.36 -6.02 -3.08
N VAL A 156 -3.27 -6.72 -3.42
CA VAL A 156 -3.14 -7.50 -4.67
C VAL A 156 -4.17 -8.63 -4.73
N ALA A 157 -4.38 -9.38 -3.66
CA ALA A 157 -5.40 -10.43 -3.60
C ALA A 157 -6.81 -9.87 -3.81
N ASN A 158 -7.10 -8.68 -3.26
CA ASN A 158 -8.37 -7.98 -3.47
C ASN A 158 -8.55 -7.52 -4.92
N MET A 159 -7.47 -7.05 -5.58
CA MET A 159 -7.50 -6.73 -7.01
C MET A 159 -7.85 -7.97 -7.84
N ALA A 160 -7.19 -9.09 -7.60
CA ALA A 160 -7.42 -10.35 -8.29
C ALA A 160 -8.86 -10.85 -8.07
N SER A 161 -9.36 -10.79 -6.85
CA SER A 161 -10.75 -11.15 -6.51
C SER A 161 -11.76 -10.26 -7.23
N SER A 162 -11.50 -8.95 -7.31
CA SER A 162 -12.36 -8.02 -8.04
C SER A 162 -12.39 -8.34 -9.55
N GLY A 163 -11.25 -8.73 -10.14
CA GLY A 163 -11.19 -9.21 -11.52
C GLY A 163 -12.11 -10.43 -11.76
N ARG A 164 -12.04 -11.41 -10.86
CA ARG A 164 -12.90 -12.62 -10.97
C ARG A 164 -14.39 -12.31 -10.81
N VAL A 165 -14.74 -11.45 -9.85
CA VAL A 165 -16.15 -11.02 -9.65
C VAL A 165 -16.70 -10.32 -10.88
N ASN A 166 -15.88 -9.52 -11.56
CA ASN A 166 -16.27 -8.78 -12.77
C ASN A 166 -15.99 -9.54 -14.08
N SER A 167 -15.58 -10.82 -14.02
CA SER A 167 -15.08 -11.57 -15.18
C SER A 167 -16.07 -11.62 -16.36
N ASN A 168 -17.36 -11.80 -16.08
CA ASN A 168 -18.40 -11.84 -17.13
C ASN A 168 -18.55 -10.47 -17.81
N LEU A 169 -18.53 -9.38 -17.03
CA LEU A 169 -18.66 -8.04 -17.57
C LEU A 169 -17.39 -7.62 -18.32
N LEU A 170 -16.21 -8.00 -17.83
CA LEU A 170 -14.92 -7.80 -18.51
C LEU A 170 -14.90 -8.57 -19.84
N LYS A 171 -15.35 -9.83 -19.83
CA LYS A 171 -15.41 -10.67 -21.04
C LYS A 171 -16.33 -10.11 -22.12
N SER A 172 -17.45 -9.47 -21.74
CA SER A 172 -18.38 -8.86 -22.70
C SER A 172 -17.76 -7.69 -23.48
N VAL A 173 -16.68 -7.08 -22.95
CA VAL A 173 -15.93 -6.01 -23.63
C VAL A 173 -14.57 -6.48 -24.16
N GLY A 174 -14.35 -7.78 -24.28
CA GLY A 174 -13.12 -8.35 -24.83
C GLY A 174 -11.94 -8.44 -23.85
N ILE A 175 -12.18 -8.33 -22.53
CA ILE A 175 -11.15 -8.51 -21.51
C ILE A 175 -11.36 -9.85 -20.82
N THR A 176 -10.35 -10.72 -20.86
CA THR A 176 -10.39 -12.05 -20.22
C THR A 176 -9.55 -12.06 -18.96
N VAL A 177 -10.10 -12.60 -17.88
CA VAL A 177 -9.37 -12.90 -16.65
C VAL A 177 -8.79 -14.32 -16.78
N ASN A 178 -7.48 -14.43 -16.79
CA ASN A 178 -6.76 -15.68 -16.91
C ASN A 178 -6.69 -16.43 -15.56
N ASP A 179 -6.35 -17.72 -15.56
CA ASP A 179 -6.27 -18.56 -14.36
C ASP A 179 -5.26 -18.04 -13.32
N ASN A 180 -4.19 -17.38 -13.78
CA ASN A 180 -3.20 -16.71 -12.94
C ASN A 180 -3.62 -15.30 -12.49
N ASN A 181 -4.90 -14.92 -12.67
CA ASN A 181 -5.49 -13.62 -12.39
C ASN A 181 -4.95 -12.44 -13.23
N THR A 182 -4.10 -12.68 -14.23
CA THR A 182 -3.75 -11.65 -15.20
C THR A 182 -4.93 -11.35 -16.13
N LEU A 183 -4.90 -10.17 -16.72
CA LEU A 183 -5.90 -9.77 -17.72
C LEU A 183 -5.29 -9.82 -19.11
N SER A 184 -6.10 -10.22 -20.10
CA SER A 184 -5.75 -10.13 -21.52
C SER A 184 -6.84 -9.38 -22.27
N VAL A 185 -6.47 -8.62 -23.30
CA VAL A 185 -7.39 -7.80 -24.10
C VAL A 185 -7.39 -8.30 -25.51
N ASP A 186 -8.57 -8.53 -26.06
CA ASP A 186 -8.84 -8.76 -27.47
C ASP A 186 -9.17 -7.40 -28.11
N GLU A 187 -8.27 -6.88 -28.93
CA GLU A 187 -8.42 -5.56 -29.57
C GLU A 187 -9.70 -5.46 -30.39
N LYS A 188 -9.98 -6.47 -31.22
CA LYS A 188 -11.14 -6.45 -32.09
C LYS A 188 -12.45 -6.41 -31.30
N LYS A 189 -12.57 -7.31 -30.32
CA LYS A 189 -13.77 -7.35 -29.46
C LYS A 189 -13.93 -6.08 -28.64
N LEU A 190 -12.84 -5.48 -28.15
CA LEU A 190 -12.93 -4.25 -27.38
C LEU A 190 -13.38 -3.07 -28.26
N LYS A 191 -12.88 -2.97 -29.49
CA LYS A 191 -13.31 -1.93 -30.43
C LYS A 191 -14.74 -2.09 -30.89
N GLU A 192 -15.28 -3.30 -30.90
CA GLU A 192 -16.68 -3.63 -31.22
C GLU A 192 -17.60 -3.58 -29.99
N ALA A 193 -17.03 -3.40 -28.78
CA ALA A 193 -17.78 -3.44 -27.52
C ALA A 193 -18.70 -2.22 -27.36
N ASP A 194 -19.80 -2.44 -26.64
CA ASP A 194 -20.69 -1.35 -26.25
C ASP A 194 -19.97 -0.35 -25.30
N VAL A 195 -19.95 0.91 -25.72
CA VAL A 195 -19.30 2.00 -24.98
C VAL A 195 -19.97 2.25 -23.61
N SER A 196 -21.26 1.97 -23.47
CA SER A 196 -21.96 2.11 -22.19
C SER A 196 -21.41 1.11 -21.17
N THR A 197 -21.16 -0.12 -21.59
CA THR A 197 -20.54 -1.17 -20.77
C THR A 197 -19.10 -0.80 -20.40
N LEU A 198 -18.31 -0.28 -21.36
CA LEU A 198 -16.95 0.21 -21.08
C LEU A 198 -16.96 1.36 -20.06
N LYS A 199 -17.90 2.31 -20.18
CA LYS A 199 -18.06 3.40 -19.19
C LYS A 199 -18.45 2.87 -17.82
N THR A 200 -19.31 1.88 -17.74
CA THR A 200 -19.71 1.25 -16.47
C THR A 200 -18.52 0.59 -15.79
N LEU A 201 -17.64 -0.07 -16.57
CA LEU A 201 -16.43 -0.72 -16.05
C LEU A 201 -15.34 0.26 -15.65
N PHE A 202 -15.15 1.37 -16.38
CA PHE A 202 -13.93 2.16 -16.27
C PHE A 202 -14.16 3.65 -16.03
N ASN A 203 -15.36 4.19 -16.26
CA ASN A 203 -15.55 5.65 -16.27
C ASN A 203 -16.61 6.14 -15.28
N THR A 204 -16.94 5.36 -14.23
CA THR A 204 -17.88 5.74 -13.18
C THR A 204 -17.23 5.61 -11.79
N SER A 205 -17.69 6.44 -10.84
CA SER A 205 -17.33 6.25 -9.43
C SER A 205 -17.83 4.89 -8.95
N GLY A 206 -16.99 4.15 -8.24
CA GLY A 206 -17.30 2.80 -7.79
C GLY A 206 -17.17 1.71 -8.88
N SER A 207 -16.75 2.06 -10.09
CA SER A 207 -16.48 1.11 -11.18
C SER A 207 -15.31 0.18 -10.86
N TYR A 208 -15.16 -0.88 -11.65
CA TYR A 208 -13.99 -1.77 -11.59
C TYR A 208 -12.67 -0.98 -11.69
N GLY A 209 -12.55 -0.10 -12.70
CA GLY A 209 -11.36 0.74 -12.88
C GLY A 209 -11.08 1.65 -11.67
N TYR A 210 -12.12 2.27 -11.10
CA TYR A 210 -11.99 3.07 -9.88
C TYR A 210 -11.46 2.24 -8.70
N TYR A 211 -12.05 1.07 -8.46
CA TYR A 211 -11.63 0.19 -7.37
C TYR A 211 -10.18 -0.25 -7.52
N ILE A 212 -9.77 -0.68 -8.72
CA ILE A 212 -8.39 -1.09 -9.00
C ILE A 212 -7.42 0.08 -8.81
N GLY A 213 -7.77 1.28 -9.28
CA GLY A 213 -6.97 2.49 -9.07
C GLY A 213 -6.79 2.84 -7.58
N THR A 214 -7.85 2.68 -6.78
CA THR A 214 -7.79 2.86 -5.32
C THR A 214 -6.83 1.84 -4.68
N LYS A 215 -6.90 0.57 -5.08
CA LYS A 215 -5.97 -0.46 -4.58
C LYS A 215 -4.53 -0.20 -5.02
N ALA A 216 -4.33 0.27 -6.24
CA ALA A 216 -3.01 0.68 -6.72
C ALA A 216 -2.42 1.84 -5.89
N SER A 217 -3.25 2.84 -5.55
CA SER A 217 -2.86 3.94 -4.66
C SER A 217 -2.46 3.44 -3.26
N GLU A 218 -3.25 2.52 -2.69
CA GLU A 218 -2.96 1.87 -1.39
C GLU A 218 -1.61 1.14 -1.42
N ILE A 219 -1.35 0.35 -2.46
CA ILE A 219 -0.08 -0.38 -2.65
C ILE A 219 1.08 0.60 -2.78
N ASN A 220 0.93 1.65 -3.60
CA ASN A 220 1.96 2.68 -3.80
C ASN A 220 2.34 3.37 -2.49
N ALA A 221 1.34 3.83 -1.73
CA ALA A 221 1.54 4.50 -0.44
C ALA A 221 2.23 3.56 0.57
N THR A 222 1.76 2.31 0.66
CA THR A 222 2.35 1.31 1.55
C THR A 222 3.79 0.99 1.17
N ALA A 223 4.08 0.79 -0.12
CA ALA A 223 5.44 0.49 -0.58
C ALA A 223 6.42 1.64 -0.28
N LYS A 224 5.99 2.89 -0.48
CA LYS A 224 6.79 4.07 -0.11
C LYS A 224 7.03 4.15 1.40
N PHE A 225 6.00 3.89 2.20
CA PHE A 225 6.11 3.91 3.66
C PHE A 225 7.07 2.83 4.17
N GLU A 226 6.95 1.59 3.68
CA GLU A 226 7.86 0.51 4.06
C GLU A 226 9.31 0.77 3.60
N ALA A 227 9.50 1.33 2.40
CA ALA A 227 10.81 1.74 1.92
C ALA A 227 11.45 2.83 2.80
N SER A 228 10.65 3.76 3.32
CA SER A 228 11.15 4.82 4.22
C SER A 228 11.62 4.26 5.57
N LYS A 229 10.99 3.20 6.09
CA LYS A 229 11.41 2.56 7.34
C LYS A 229 12.80 1.92 7.24
N THR A 230 13.11 1.29 6.11
CA THR A 230 14.39 0.61 5.92
C THR A 230 15.56 1.59 5.78
N ASN A 231 15.30 2.83 5.37
CA ASN A 231 16.31 3.88 5.26
C ASN A 231 16.61 4.58 6.59
N THR A 232 15.82 4.36 7.63
CA THR A 232 15.94 5.08 8.91
C THR A 232 17.00 4.49 9.83
N TYR A 233 17.33 3.20 9.70
CA TYR A 233 18.33 2.53 10.52
C TYR A 233 19.28 1.69 9.67
N THR A 234 20.58 1.97 9.78
CA THR A 234 21.60 1.09 9.23
C THR A 234 21.73 -0.17 10.10
N ARG A 235 22.28 -1.26 9.53
CA ARG A 235 22.56 -2.51 10.23
C ARG A 235 23.39 -2.34 11.51
N THR A 236 24.11 -1.23 11.65
CA THR A 236 24.91 -0.86 12.82
C THR A 236 24.16 0.04 13.80
N GLY A 237 22.87 0.28 13.58
CA GLY A 237 22.04 1.12 14.45
C GLY A 237 22.32 2.62 14.34
N SER A 238 23.07 3.06 13.32
CA SER A 238 23.25 4.47 13.00
C SER A 238 22.02 4.99 12.27
N TYR A 239 21.56 6.18 12.71
CA TYR A 239 20.51 6.92 12.03
C TYR A 239 21.06 7.46 10.69
N SER A 240 20.50 6.98 9.60
CA SER A 240 20.79 7.52 8.28
C SER A 240 19.93 8.79 8.07
N SER A 241 20.55 9.96 8.14
CA SER A 241 19.90 11.27 8.05
C SER A 241 19.45 11.65 6.62
N TYR A 242 19.21 10.69 5.74
CA TYR A 242 18.71 10.96 4.38
C TYR A 242 17.20 11.26 4.28
N VAL A 243 16.48 11.17 5.38
CA VAL A 243 15.11 11.68 5.44
C VAL A 243 15.19 13.14 5.90
N SER A 244 15.25 14.05 4.96
CA SER A 244 14.94 15.45 5.24
C SER A 244 13.50 15.52 5.74
N THR A 245 13.35 15.74 7.05
CA THR A 245 12.07 15.90 7.73
C THR A 245 11.22 17.06 7.16
N GLY A 246 11.80 17.89 6.29
CA GLY A 246 11.11 18.98 5.59
C GLY A 246 10.25 18.54 4.40
N ASN A 247 10.55 17.40 3.77
CA ASN A 247 9.80 16.96 2.58
C ASN A 247 8.49 16.22 2.88
N LEU A 248 8.25 15.79 4.11
CA LEU A 248 6.99 15.15 4.51
C LEU A 248 5.85 16.16 4.69
N TYR A 249 6.17 17.42 5.00
CA TYR A 249 5.16 18.48 5.18
C TYR A 249 4.75 19.18 3.88
N ASN A 250 5.58 19.15 2.83
CA ASN A 250 5.30 19.84 1.56
C ASN A 250 4.47 19.03 0.55
N SER A 251 4.07 17.80 0.86
CA SER A 251 3.24 17.00 -0.05
C SER A 251 1.73 17.06 0.28
N PHE A 252 1.33 17.90 1.24
CA PHE A 252 -0.07 18.11 1.66
C PHE A 252 -0.61 19.53 1.41
N TYR A 253 0.12 20.36 0.64
CA TYR A 253 -0.38 21.66 0.19
C TYR A 253 -0.37 21.74 -1.32
#